data_29b3c6edd013328a95d873279a60781a
#
_entry.id   29b3c6edd013328a95d873279a60781a
#
_cell.length_a   1.000
_cell.length_b   1.000
_cell.length_c   1.000
_cell.angle_alpha   90.00
_cell.angle_beta   90.00
_cell.angle_gamma   90.00
#
_symmetry.space_group_name_H-M   'P 1'
#
loop_
_entity.id
_entity.type
_entity.pdbx_description
1 polymer ?
#
loop_
_entity_poly.entity_id
_entity_poly.type
_entity_poly.pdbx_seq_one_letter_code
_entity_poly.pdbx_strand_id
1 'polypeptide(L)'
;MAEPTNTPMPPGTPVRSLSPAPALPSLIPDASKFLPAHLRTSSGGNATAPPKRPIVLHIGDEIKYNPRTYAEFSTAFDVIRPSAAERDRPEFIRALKERRWGDFSAIFRPFWGTGGEMGRWDAELIDLLPDTVEVFASAGAGFDWADTKLLGEKGIIYCNSGLAAAEAVADFAVAMIISTFRHLPWCISAAVFSPTSSDPNTPSTSAEAFQTCHAHATAVSHNPRGHVLGLIGFGNIGQQIAAKLGHPAFGMRIAYYDVERKPTELETSLSATFHPTLTSLLAASDCVVLATPASPDGKPLITASTLAAFQRGARFVNVARGSLVDEEALADALDNGTLSAAALDVHADEPRVNARLVEMARALLVPSSTNAGSGPGPGRVMLTCHNAGGTVETHIGFEELSMRNILAVLKGGEALTPVNLGYLKKGE
;
A
#
# COMPACT_ATOMS: atom_id res chain seq x y z
N MET A 1 -2.00 38.52 30.53
CA MET A 1 -1.97 37.06 30.57
C MET A 1 -3.34 36.60 31.05
N ALA A 2 -4.20 36.15 30.16
CA ALA A 2 -5.51 35.60 30.47
C ALA A 2 -5.50 34.14 29.98
N GLU A 3 -5.82 33.22 30.88
CA GLU A 3 -5.94 31.77 30.58
C GLU A 3 -7.07 31.51 29.59
N PRO A 4 -6.91 30.54 28.66
CA PRO A 4 -8.01 30.15 27.76
C PRO A 4 -9.06 29.34 28.54
N THR A 5 -10.28 29.83 28.58
CA THR A 5 -11.45 29.16 29.14
C THR A 5 -11.79 27.93 28.26
N ASN A 6 -11.72 26.77 28.88
CA ASN A 6 -12.08 25.48 28.30
C ASN A 6 -13.60 25.35 28.29
N THR A 7 -14.27 25.70 27.19
CA THR A 7 -15.71 25.51 27.01
C THR A 7 -15.95 24.07 26.50
N PRO A 8 -16.73 23.23 27.19
CA PRO A 8 -17.01 21.88 26.72
C PRO A 8 -17.89 21.92 25.46
N MET A 9 -17.50 21.14 24.46
CA MET A 9 -18.31 20.93 23.25
C MET A 9 -19.65 20.30 23.59
N PRO A 10 -20.76 20.66 22.90
CA PRO A 10 -22.05 20.03 23.10
C PRO A 10 -22.01 18.54 22.69
N PRO A 11 -22.79 17.66 23.33
CA PRO A 11 -22.82 16.24 23.01
C PRO A 11 -23.21 16.04 21.55
N GLY A 12 -22.34 15.34 20.83
CA GLY A 12 -22.49 15.09 19.40
C GLY A 12 -23.78 14.34 19.09
N THR A 13 -24.49 14.79 18.08
CA THR A 13 -25.59 14.06 17.44
C THR A 13 -25.08 12.65 17.10
N PRO A 14 -25.83 11.56 17.41
CA PRO A 14 -25.37 10.22 17.10
C PRO A 14 -25.15 10.11 15.59
N VAL A 15 -23.92 9.83 15.19
CA VAL A 15 -23.59 9.49 13.80
C VAL A 15 -24.40 8.26 13.45
N ARG A 16 -25.32 8.39 12.50
CA ARG A 16 -26.07 7.26 11.96
C ARG A 16 -25.04 6.21 11.53
N SER A 17 -25.02 5.04 12.16
CA SER A 17 -24.22 3.92 11.70
C SER A 17 -24.65 3.64 10.26
N LEU A 18 -23.75 3.83 9.33
CA LEU A 18 -23.94 3.32 7.98
C LEU A 18 -24.17 1.81 8.12
N SER A 19 -25.25 1.32 7.52
CA SER A 19 -25.46 -0.14 7.43
C SER A 19 -24.19 -0.76 6.87
N PRO A 20 -23.67 -1.86 7.44
CA PRO A 20 -22.54 -2.54 6.88
C PRO A 20 -22.83 -2.81 5.40
N ALA A 21 -21.90 -2.46 4.54
CA ALA A 21 -21.97 -2.81 3.13
C ALA A 21 -22.27 -4.31 3.02
N PRO A 22 -23.10 -4.76 2.06
CA PRO A 22 -23.34 -6.17 1.87
C PRO A 22 -21.98 -6.86 1.76
N ALA A 23 -21.78 -7.93 2.54
CA ALA A 23 -20.55 -8.70 2.53
C ALA A 23 -20.27 -9.09 1.08
N LEU A 24 -19.22 -8.53 0.49
CA LEU A 24 -18.67 -8.99 -0.77
C LEU A 24 -18.35 -10.47 -0.61
N PRO A 25 -18.59 -11.32 -1.64
CA PRO A 25 -18.16 -12.70 -1.59
C PRO A 25 -16.71 -12.73 -1.19
N SER A 26 -16.39 -13.40 -0.09
CA SER A 26 -15.06 -13.37 0.50
C SER A 26 -14.04 -13.79 -0.55
N LEU A 27 -13.17 -12.89 -0.96
CA LEU A 27 -11.99 -13.20 -1.80
C LEU A 27 -10.97 -14.06 -1.03
N ILE A 28 -11.22 -14.28 0.26
CA ILE A 28 -10.50 -15.28 1.06
C ILE A 28 -11.15 -16.63 0.75
N PRO A 29 -10.41 -17.59 0.18
CA PRO A 29 -10.93 -18.94 -0.03
C PRO A 29 -11.54 -19.47 1.26
N ASP A 30 -12.73 -20.07 1.19
CA ASP A 30 -13.42 -20.66 2.34
C ASP A 30 -12.48 -21.63 3.06
N ALA A 31 -11.96 -21.19 4.20
CA ALA A 31 -10.99 -21.94 5.00
C ALA A 31 -11.55 -23.30 5.47
N SER A 32 -12.87 -23.51 5.42
CA SER A 32 -13.49 -24.80 5.75
C SER A 32 -13.17 -25.89 4.75
N LYS A 33 -12.75 -25.55 3.52
CA LYS A 33 -12.39 -26.51 2.46
C LYS A 33 -10.97 -27.08 2.60
N PHE A 34 -10.16 -26.51 3.49
CA PHE A 34 -8.74 -26.89 3.67
C PHE A 34 -8.46 -27.68 4.96
N LEU A 35 -9.49 -28.14 5.68
CA LEU A 35 -9.29 -29.04 6.83
C LEU A 35 -9.10 -30.47 6.33
N PRO A 36 -7.92 -31.10 6.54
CA PRO A 36 -7.68 -32.51 6.20
C PRO A 36 -8.65 -33.42 6.95
N ALA A 37 -9.18 -34.42 6.25
CA ALA A 37 -10.23 -35.34 6.74
C ALA A 37 -9.81 -36.28 7.92
N HIS A 38 -8.57 -36.24 8.38
CA HIS A 38 -8.04 -37.17 9.39
C HIS A 38 -8.09 -36.66 10.84
N LEU A 39 -8.71 -35.51 11.10
CA LEU A 39 -8.95 -35.04 12.49
C LEU A 39 -10.29 -35.53 13.07
N ARG A 40 -10.84 -36.62 12.57
CA ARG A 40 -11.98 -37.30 13.19
C ARG A 40 -11.48 -38.40 14.12
N THR A 41 -11.50 -38.11 15.40
CA THR A 41 -11.58 -39.01 16.55
C THR A 41 -10.74 -40.28 16.55
N SER A 42 -9.70 -40.32 17.38
CA SER A 42 -9.30 -41.53 18.11
C SER A 42 -9.44 -41.28 19.61
N SER A 43 -10.43 -41.92 20.21
CA SER A 43 -10.60 -42.02 21.64
C SER A 43 -9.67 -43.13 22.17
N GLY A 44 -8.90 -42.82 23.20
CA GLY A 44 -8.31 -43.80 24.10
C GLY A 44 -6.79 -43.85 24.10
N GLY A 45 -6.19 -43.38 25.18
CA GLY A 45 -4.80 -43.67 25.52
C GLY A 45 -4.15 -42.64 26.45
N ASN A 46 -3.89 -43.01 27.67
CA ASN A 46 -3.01 -42.42 28.67
C ASN A 46 -2.81 -40.92 28.72
N ALA A 47 -3.15 -40.29 29.84
CA ALA A 47 -2.88 -38.88 30.16
C ALA A 47 -1.38 -38.61 30.25
N THR A 48 -0.78 -38.37 29.09
CA THR A 48 0.47 -37.60 28.99
C THR A 48 0.12 -36.12 29.19
N ALA A 49 1.00 -35.36 29.84
CA ALA A 49 0.83 -33.91 29.98
C ALA A 49 0.45 -33.31 28.61
N PRO A 50 -0.49 -32.34 28.55
CA PRO A 50 -0.91 -31.78 27.29
C PRO A 50 0.33 -31.25 26.56
N PRO A 51 0.45 -31.47 25.23
CA PRO A 51 1.59 -30.98 24.45
C PRO A 51 1.74 -29.49 24.67
N LYS A 52 2.96 -29.01 24.92
CA LYS A 52 3.27 -27.59 25.13
C LYS A 52 2.82 -26.84 23.85
N ARG A 53 1.96 -25.84 24.02
CA ARG A 53 1.48 -25.03 22.88
C ARG A 53 2.64 -24.24 22.28
N PRO A 54 2.71 -24.09 20.94
CA PRO A 54 3.70 -23.21 20.32
C PRO A 54 3.55 -21.76 20.83
N ILE A 55 4.67 -21.09 21.03
CA ILE A 55 4.70 -19.67 21.44
C ILE A 55 4.65 -18.81 20.17
N VAL A 56 3.81 -17.78 20.17
CA VAL A 56 3.75 -16.76 19.14
C VAL A 56 4.12 -15.41 19.71
N LEU A 57 5.11 -14.76 19.13
CA LEU A 57 5.54 -13.42 19.52
C LEU A 57 4.68 -12.38 18.79
N HIS A 58 3.76 -11.72 19.50
CA HIS A 58 2.88 -10.68 18.95
C HIS A 58 3.55 -9.31 19.06
N ILE A 59 4.04 -8.80 17.94
CA ILE A 59 4.71 -7.51 17.85
C ILE A 59 3.71 -6.45 17.42
N GLY A 60 3.38 -5.53 18.32
CA GLY A 60 2.48 -4.42 18.03
C GLY A 60 1.34 -4.26 19.03
N ASP A 61 0.29 -3.55 18.61
CA ASP A 61 -0.88 -3.24 19.42
C ASP A 61 -1.83 -4.43 19.57
N GLU A 62 -2.77 -4.32 20.50
CA GLU A 62 -3.82 -5.33 20.71
C GLU A 62 -4.74 -5.45 19.50
N ILE A 63 -5.26 -6.65 19.29
CA ILE A 63 -6.27 -6.92 18.27
C ILE A 63 -7.53 -6.10 18.56
N LYS A 64 -8.05 -5.42 17.53
CA LYS A 64 -9.22 -4.53 17.63
C LYS A 64 -10.45 -5.09 16.93
N TYR A 65 -10.25 -5.74 15.78
CA TYR A 65 -11.34 -6.02 14.84
C TYR A 65 -11.78 -7.48 14.80
N ASN A 66 -10.88 -8.43 15.10
CA ASN A 66 -11.14 -9.87 14.98
C ASN A 66 -11.06 -10.63 16.31
N PRO A 67 -11.86 -10.27 17.34
CA PRO A 67 -11.76 -10.88 18.67
C PRO A 67 -12.10 -12.39 18.66
N ARG A 68 -12.96 -12.85 17.74
CA ARG A 68 -13.30 -14.28 17.61
C ARG A 68 -12.13 -15.09 17.09
N THR A 69 -11.50 -14.64 16.00
CA THR A 69 -10.31 -15.29 15.43
C THR A 69 -9.14 -15.23 16.42
N TYR A 70 -9.00 -14.14 17.16
CA TYR A 70 -7.98 -14.02 18.20
C TYR A 70 -8.22 -14.97 19.38
N ALA A 71 -9.46 -15.24 19.76
CA ALA A 71 -9.80 -16.23 20.77
C ALA A 71 -9.42 -17.66 20.32
N GLU A 72 -9.70 -18.01 19.05
CA GLU A 72 -9.24 -19.27 18.43
C GLU A 72 -7.70 -19.35 18.45
N PHE A 73 -7.05 -18.27 18.01
CA PHE A 73 -5.60 -18.15 17.96
C PHE A 73 -4.94 -18.31 19.34
N SER A 74 -5.46 -17.63 20.35
CA SER A 74 -4.98 -17.71 21.76
C SER A 74 -5.29 -19.05 22.43
N THR A 75 -6.26 -19.81 21.93
CA THR A 75 -6.51 -21.18 22.38
C THR A 75 -5.49 -22.15 21.79
N ALA A 76 -5.06 -21.92 20.55
CA ALA A 76 -4.08 -22.75 19.85
C ALA A 76 -2.63 -22.49 20.31
N PHE A 77 -2.31 -21.26 20.70
CA PHE A 77 -0.95 -20.77 20.93
C PHE A 77 -0.80 -20.04 22.27
N ASP A 78 0.40 -20.06 22.84
CA ASP A 78 0.81 -19.17 23.92
C ASP A 78 1.30 -17.86 23.32
N VAL A 79 0.47 -16.79 23.40
CA VAL A 79 0.78 -15.50 22.77
C VAL A 79 1.52 -14.61 23.77
N ILE A 80 2.75 -14.24 23.44
CA ILE A 80 3.56 -13.29 24.20
C ILE A 80 3.59 -11.98 23.44
N ARG A 81 3.20 -10.88 24.10
CA ARG A 81 3.23 -9.54 23.51
C ARG A 81 4.24 -8.64 24.24
N PRO A 82 5.43 -8.39 23.65
CA PRO A 82 6.39 -7.44 24.21
C PRO A 82 5.79 -6.04 24.36
N SER A 83 6.13 -5.37 25.45
CA SER A 83 5.77 -3.95 25.67
C SER A 83 6.43 -3.05 24.62
N ALA A 84 5.97 -1.79 24.48
CA ALA A 84 6.58 -0.82 23.57
C ALA A 84 8.07 -0.62 23.87
N ALA A 85 8.46 -0.57 25.15
CA ALA A 85 9.86 -0.43 25.56
C ALA A 85 10.73 -1.65 25.18
N GLU A 86 10.16 -2.86 25.22
CA GLU A 86 10.85 -4.09 24.79
C GLU A 86 10.96 -4.21 23.28
N ARG A 87 10.16 -3.45 22.52
CA ARG A 87 10.23 -3.39 21.04
C ARG A 87 11.20 -2.34 20.52
N ASP A 88 11.80 -1.50 21.38
CA ASP A 88 12.91 -0.65 20.97
C ASP A 88 14.10 -1.52 20.53
N ARG A 89 14.73 -1.20 19.40
CA ARG A 89 15.70 -2.10 18.72
C ARG A 89 16.80 -2.63 19.65
N PRO A 90 17.55 -1.80 20.42
CA PRO A 90 18.58 -2.28 21.34
C PRO A 90 18.05 -3.24 22.40
N GLU A 91 16.86 -2.95 22.94
CA GLU A 91 16.21 -3.78 23.97
C GLU A 91 15.69 -5.09 23.37
N PHE A 92 15.13 -5.05 22.19
CA PHE A 92 14.65 -6.23 21.48
C PHE A 92 15.79 -7.19 21.16
N ILE A 93 16.92 -6.68 20.67
CA ILE A 93 18.16 -7.45 20.45
C ILE A 93 18.64 -8.11 21.75
N ARG A 94 18.63 -7.35 22.86
CA ARG A 94 19.02 -7.88 24.17
C ARG A 94 18.09 -9.02 24.60
N ALA A 95 16.79 -8.82 24.49
CA ALA A 95 15.79 -9.80 24.85
C ALA A 95 15.90 -11.10 24.02
N LEU A 96 16.19 -10.98 22.71
CA LEU A 96 16.45 -12.15 21.86
C LEU A 96 17.70 -12.91 22.30
N LYS A 97 18.82 -12.22 22.60
CA LYS A 97 20.05 -12.85 23.10
C LYS A 97 19.85 -13.55 24.44
N GLU A 98 19.05 -12.97 25.33
CA GLU A 98 18.69 -13.54 26.63
C GLU A 98 17.66 -14.69 26.55
N ARG A 99 17.10 -14.97 25.37
CA ARG A 99 15.99 -15.90 25.16
C ARG A 99 14.79 -15.58 26.07
N ARG A 100 14.52 -14.29 26.32
CA ARG A 100 13.51 -13.80 27.27
C ARG A 100 12.11 -14.34 26.98
N TRP A 101 11.76 -14.49 25.71
CA TRP A 101 10.46 -15.02 25.28
C TRP A 101 10.50 -16.51 24.92
N GLY A 102 11.60 -17.21 25.28
CA GLY A 102 11.80 -18.62 24.98
C GLY A 102 11.96 -18.90 23.48
N ASP A 103 11.77 -20.17 23.13
CA ASP A 103 11.86 -20.65 21.74
C ASP A 103 10.48 -20.54 21.10
N PHE A 104 10.14 -19.34 20.64
CA PHE A 104 8.87 -19.09 19.95
C PHE A 104 8.89 -19.63 18.52
N SER A 105 7.70 -19.98 17.98
CA SER A 105 7.53 -20.62 16.68
C SER A 105 7.03 -19.66 15.58
N ALA A 106 6.51 -18.51 15.96
CA ALA A 106 6.01 -17.54 14.99
C ALA A 106 6.17 -16.09 15.45
N ILE A 107 6.24 -15.18 14.47
CA ILE A 107 6.14 -13.74 14.68
C ILE A 107 4.82 -13.27 14.06
N PHE A 108 4.04 -12.53 14.85
CA PHE A 108 2.75 -11.98 14.49
C PHE A 108 2.80 -10.45 14.58
N ARG A 109 2.68 -9.76 13.46
CA ARG A 109 2.71 -8.30 13.34
C ARG A 109 1.45 -7.81 12.60
N PRO A 110 0.30 -7.70 13.31
CA PRO A 110 -1.01 -7.51 12.69
C PRO A 110 -1.28 -6.08 12.19
N PHE A 111 -0.52 -5.10 12.65
CA PHE A 111 -0.73 -3.70 12.28
C PHE A 111 0.44 -3.13 11.49
N TRP A 112 0.10 -2.39 10.44
CA TRP A 112 1.05 -1.52 9.76
C TRP A 112 1.37 -0.33 10.67
N GLY A 113 2.64 0.02 10.79
CA GLY A 113 3.10 1.15 11.61
C GLY A 113 3.36 0.83 13.09
N THR A 114 2.83 -0.29 13.63
CA THR A 114 3.20 -0.75 14.98
C THR A 114 4.23 -1.87 14.93
N GLY A 115 5.12 -1.93 15.91
CA GLY A 115 6.28 -2.83 15.89
C GLY A 115 7.36 -2.39 14.90
N GLY A 116 7.31 -1.12 14.44
CA GLY A 116 8.33 -0.51 13.59
C GLY A 116 9.51 0.08 14.37
N GLU A 117 9.44 0.09 15.69
CA GLU A 117 10.45 0.59 16.61
C GLU A 117 11.79 -0.16 16.45
N MET A 118 11.74 -1.39 15.98
CA MET A 118 12.92 -2.20 15.66
C MET A 118 13.61 -1.79 14.36
N GLY A 119 13.02 -0.92 13.54
CA GLY A 119 13.52 -0.56 12.22
C GLY A 119 13.52 -1.72 11.23
N ARG A 120 14.54 -1.77 10.37
CA ARG A 120 14.68 -2.84 9.37
C ARG A 120 14.99 -4.18 10.03
N TRP A 121 14.30 -5.23 9.59
CA TRP A 121 14.60 -6.60 9.92
C TRP A 121 15.69 -7.14 8.98
N ASP A 122 16.91 -6.98 9.42
CA ASP A 122 18.15 -7.35 8.75
C ASP A 122 18.82 -8.56 9.45
N ALA A 123 20.04 -8.90 9.03
CA ALA A 123 20.80 -10.01 9.59
C ALA A 123 21.00 -9.87 11.11
N GLU A 124 21.16 -8.63 11.64
CA GLU A 124 21.36 -8.43 13.07
C GLU A 124 20.19 -8.94 13.93
N LEU A 125 18.95 -8.78 13.44
CA LEU A 125 17.76 -9.29 14.12
C LEU A 125 17.47 -10.76 13.75
N ILE A 126 17.55 -11.07 12.45
CA ILE A 126 17.14 -12.38 11.92
C ILE A 126 18.07 -13.49 12.44
N ASP A 127 19.37 -13.22 12.61
CA ASP A 127 20.33 -14.21 13.13
C ASP A 127 20.13 -14.56 14.60
N LEU A 128 19.41 -13.72 15.34
CA LEU A 128 19.07 -13.95 16.75
C LEU A 128 17.77 -14.71 16.95
N LEU A 129 16.98 -14.94 15.89
CA LEU A 129 15.73 -15.68 16.00
C LEU A 129 15.98 -17.13 16.41
N PRO A 130 15.12 -17.73 17.26
CA PRO A 130 15.15 -19.14 17.55
C PRO A 130 14.99 -20.00 16.29
N ASP A 131 15.68 -21.14 16.24
CA ASP A 131 15.53 -22.12 15.15
C ASP A 131 14.12 -22.72 15.05
N THR A 132 13.30 -22.52 16.08
CA THR A 132 11.88 -22.94 16.14
C THR A 132 10.94 -22.02 15.38
N VAL A 133 11.40 -20.88 14.85
CA VAL A 133 10.55 -19.95 14.09
C VAL A 133 10.31 -20.51 12.71
N GLU A 134 9.04 -20.78 12.40
CA GLU A 134 8.60 -21.31 11.11
C GLU A 134 7.94 -20.26 10.22
N VAL A 135 7.29 -19.23 10.84
CA VAL A 135 6.53 -18.24 10.09
C VAL A 135 6.59 -16.85 10.71
N PHE A 136 6.70 -15.86 9.83
CA PHE A 136 6.55 -14.44 10.13
C PHE A 136 5.39 -13.87 9.33
N ALA A 137 4.26 -13.62 9.96
CA ALA A 137 3.09 -13.01 9.31
C ALA A 137 2.96 -11.53 9.67
N SER A 138 2.89 -10.68 8.66
CA SER A 138 2.87 -9.23 8.82
C SER A 138 1.74 -8.56 8.06
N ALA A 139 1.18 -7.51 8.65
CA ALA A 139 0.35 -6.53 7.98
C ALA A 139 1.10 -5.85 6.82
N GLY A 140 0.33 -5.30 5.89
CA GLY A 140 0.84 -4.56 4.75
C GLY A 140 1.10 -5.41 3.51
N ALA A 141 1.10 -4.76 2.35
CA ALA A 141 1.45 -5.37 1.08
C ALA A 141 2.97 -5.39 0.85
N GLY A 142 3.65 -4.30 1.22
CA GLY A 142 5.09 -4.16 1.08
C GLY A 142 5.87 -4.82 2.21
N PHE A 143 7.05 -5.30 1.87
CA PHE A 143 7.93 -6.04 2.79
C PHE A 143 9.41 -5.67 2.63
N ASP A 144 9.71 -4.57 1.99
CA ASP A 144 11.04 -4.03 1.75
C ASP A 144 11.82 -3.66 3.04
N TRP A 145 11.11 -3.54 4.17
CA TRP A 145 11.66 -3.34 5.50
C TRP A 145 12.20 -4.63 6.16
N ALA A 146 11.92 -5.81 5.57
CA ALA A 146 12.40 -7.10 6.06
C ALA A 146 13.23 -7.82 4.99
N ASP A 147 14.34 -8.42 5.36
CA ASP A 147 15.12 -9.30 4.48
C ASP A 147 14.44 -10.66 4.35
N THR A 148 13.43 -10.71 3.48
CA THR A 148 12.63 -11.92 3.25
C THR A 148 13.44 -13.04 2.61
N LYS A 149 14.54 -12.72 1.92
CA LYS A 149 15.47 -13.73 1.39
C LYS A 149 16.18 -14.44 2.54
N LEU A 150 16.79 -13.68 3.44
CA LEU A 150 17.50 -14.23 4.60
C LEU A 150 16.54 -15.05 5.51
N LEU A 151 15.30 -14.56 5.71
CA LEU A 151 14.27 -15.33 6.41
C LEU A 151 14.04 -16.68 5.74
N GLY A 152 13.87 -16.72 4.41
CA GLY A 152 13.70 -17.96 3.66
C GLY A 152 14.90 -18.89 3.74
N GLU A 153 16.13 -18.37 3.64
CA GLU A 153 17.37 -19.14 3.81
C GLU A 153 17.49 -19.77 5.22
N LYS A 154 16.83 -19.20 6.21
CA LYS A 154 16.70 -19.77 7.57
C LYS A 154 15.50 -20.70 7.75
N GLY A 155 14.72 -20.94 6.71
CA GLY A 155 13.52 -21.79 6.76
C GLY A 155 12.27 -21.08 7.24
N ILE A 156 12.29 -19.76 7.42
CA ILE A 156 11.17 -18.98 7.93
C ILE A 156 10.30 -18.49 6.75
N ILE A 157 9.04 -18.91 6.73
CA ILE A 157 8.06 -18.43 5.75
C ILE A 157 7.62 -17.02 6.12
N TYR A 158 7.83 -16.04 5.22
CA TYR A 158 7.29 -14.71 5.40
C TYR A 158 5.98 -14.55 4.64
N CYS A 159 4.93 -14.15 5.36
CA CYS A 159 3.60 -13.89 4.82
C CYS A 159 3.27 -12.41 4.94
N ASN A 160 2.86 -11.79 3.83
CA ASN A 160 2.33 -10.44 3.82
C ASN A 160 0.79 -10.43 3.90
N SER A 161 0.20 -9.25 3.97
CA SER A 161 -1.26 -9.07 3.95
C SER A 161 -1.73 -8.21 2.77
N GLY A 162 -0.97 -8.20 1.67
CA GLY A 162 -1.28 -7.39 0.50
C GLY A 162 -2.65 -7.65 -0.13
N LEU A 163 -3.15 -8.88 -0.02
CA LEU A 163 -4.49 -9.24 -0.49
C LEU A 163 -5.58 -8.43 0.23
N ALA A 164 -5.43 -8.20 1.53
CA ALA A 164 -6.41 -7.44 2.33
C ALA A 164 -6.43 -5.94 1.99
N ALA A 165 -5.31 -5.38 1.50
CA ALA A 165 -5.22 -3.97 1.13
C ALA A 165 -5.59 -3.70 -0.34
N ALA A 166 -5.70 -4.73 -1.17
CA ALA A 166 -5.75 -4.57 -2.62
C ALA A 166 -6.94 -3.72 -3.09
N GLU A 167 -8.11 -3.90 -2.49
CA GLU A 167 -9.31 -3.14 -2.86
C GLU A 167 -9.20 -1.67 -2.44
N ALA A 168 -8.79 -1.40 -1.19
CA ALA A 168 -8.64 -0.04 -0.68
C ALA A 168 -7.62 0.76 -1.49
N VAL A 169 -6.44 0.17 -1.79
CA VAL A 169 -5.42 0.81 -2.62
C VAL A 169 -5.92 1.05 -4.04
N ALA A 170 -6.70 0.12 -4.60
CA ALA A 170 -7.28 0.30 -5.93
C ALA A 170 -8.32 1.43 -5.96
N ASP A 171 -9.19 1.55 -4.95
CA ASP A 171 -10.16 2.65 -4.85
C ASP A 171 -9.45 4.01 -4.73
N PHE A 172 -8.39 4.07 -3.93
CA PHE A 172 -7.59 5.28 -3.79
C PHE A 172 -6.88 5.63 -5.10
N ALA A 173 -6.30 4.64 -5.79
CA ALA A 173 -5.70 4.82 -7.11
C ALA A 173 -6.70 5.34 -8.15
N VAL A 174 -7.95 4.85 -8.14
CA VAL A 174 -9.04 5.36 -9.01
C VAL A 174 -9.27 6.85 -8.75
N ALA A 175 -9.34 7.27 -7.48
CA ALA A 175 -9.49 8.68 -7.13
C ALA A 175 -8.29 9.51 -7.60
N MET A 176 -7.06 9.01 -7.44
CA MET A 176 -5.84 9.66 -7.91
C MET A 176 -5.81 9.78 -9.44
N ILE A 177 -6.19 8.72 -10.17
CA ILE A 177 -6.28 8.75 -11.64
C ILE A 177 -7.29 9.80 -12.07
N ILE A 178 -8.51 9.80 -11.53
CA ILE A 178 -9.52 10.83 -11.83
C ILE A 178 -8.96 12.22 -11.53
N SER A 179 -8.25 12.39 -10.44
CA SER A 179 -7.65 13.67 -10.02
C SER A 179 -6.66 14.19 -11.06
N THR A 180 -5.84 13.33 -11.66
CA THR A 180 -4.89 13.73 -12.72
C THR A 180 -5.60 14.14 -14.03
N PHE A 181 -6.72 13.50 -14.38
CA PHE A 181 -7.51 13.83 -15.55
C PHE A 181 -8.32 15.12 -15.39
N ARG A 182 -8.71 15.45 -14.15
CA ARG A 182 -9.66 16.52 -13.84
C ARG A 182 -9.04 17.68 -13.05
N HIS A 183 -7.74 17.64 -12.78
CA HIS A 183 -7.02 18.67 -12.00
C HIS A 183 -7.69 18.97 -10.65
N LEU A 184 -8.20 17.93 -9.97
CA LEU A 184 -8.97 18.09 -8.72
C LEU A 184 -8.20 18.83 -7.63
N PRO A 185 -6.87 18.62 -7.41
CA PRO A 185 -6.13 19.38 -6.40
C PRO A 185 -6.23 20.88 -6.62
N TRP A 186 -6.14 21.34 -7.87
CA TRP A 186 -6.33 22.76 -8.18
C TRP A 186 -7.74 23.24 -7.92
N CYS A 187 -8.75 22.49 -8.39
CA CYS A 187 -10.15 22.86 -8.19
C CYS A 187 -10.49 22.99 -6.69
N ILE A 188 -10.00 22.05 -5.86
CA ILE A 188 -10.20 22.05 -4.42
C ILE A 188 -9.48 23.26 -3.80
N SER A 189 -8.20 23.44 -4.11
CA SER A 189 -7.40 24.52 -3.54
C SER A 189 -7.93 25.91 -3.90
N ALA A 190 -8.33 26.08 -5.16
CA ALA A 190 -8.89 27.36 -5.63
C ALA A 190 -10.25 27.69 -4.98
N ALA A 191 -11.08 26.68 -4.73
CA ALA A 191 -12.39 26.86 -4.10
C ALA A 191 -12.32 27.28 -2.63
N VAL A 192 -11.27 26.82 -1.91
CA VAL A 192 -11.08 27.13 -0.48
C VAL A 192 -10.01 28.19 -0.23
N PHE A 193 -9.47 28.79 -1.30
CA PHE A 193 -8.39 29.76 -1.19
C PHE A 193 -8.80 31.01 -0.40
N SER A 194 -7.95 31.39 0.56
CA SER A 194 -8.07 32.63 1.31
C SER A 194 -6.77 33.43 1.17
N PRO A 195 -6.80 34.65 0.64
CA PRO A 195 -5.60 35.42 0.39
C PRO A 195 -4.96 35.83 1.73
N THR A 196 -3.79 35.30 2.00
CA THR A 196 -2.97 35.62 3.20
C THR A 196 -1.54 36.02 2.83
N SER A 197 -1.17 35.88 1.57
CA SER A 197 0.19 36.09 1.08
C SER A 197 0.31 37.44 0.33
N SER A 198 1.44 38.12 0.52
CA SER A 198 1.86 39.26 -0.29
C SER A 198 2.69 38.87 -1.52
N ASP A 199 2.82 37.58 -1.81
CA ASP A 199 3.54 37.06 -2.96
C ASP A 199 2.76 37.43 -4.24
N PRO A 200 3.37 38.14 -5.21
CA PRO A 200 2.72 38.53 -6.47
C PRO A 200 2.32 37.34 -7.35
N ASN A 201 2.86 36.14 -7.10
CA ASN A 201 2.49 34.90 -7.78
C ASN A 201 1.27 34.19 -7.17
N THR A 202 0.67 34.78 -6.13
CA THR A 202 -0.52 34.23 -5.47
C THR A 202 -1.74 35.05 -5.89
N PRO A 203 -2.93 34.43 -6.08
CA PRO A 203 -4.15 35.19 -6.38
C PRO A 203 -4.43 36.25 -5.32
N SER A 204 -4.78 37.46 -5.73
CA SER A 204 -5.07 38.57 -4.84
C SER A 204 -6.42 38.40 -4.11
N THR A 205 -7.33 37.61 -4.68
CA THR A 205 -8.67 37.34 -4.13
C THR A 205 -9.08 35.90 -4.33
N SER A 206 -10.02 35.43 -3.50
CA SER A 206 -10.64 34.11 -3.67
C SER A 206 -11.44 34.03 -4.97
N ALA A 207 -12.06 35.12 -5.42
CA ALA A 207 -12.76 35.21 -6.69
C ALA A 207 -11.81 35.04 -7.87
N GLU A 208 -10.63 35.63 -7.85
CA GLU A 208 -9.61 35.44 -8.88
C GLU A 208 -9.10 34.00 -8.95
N ALA A 209 -8.79 33.37 -7.80
CA ALA A 209 -8.40 31.97 -7.75
C ALA A 209 -9.47 31.06 -8.36
N PHE A 210 -10.73 31.27 -7.98
CA PHE A 210 -11.85 30.50 -8.48
C PHE A 210 -12.03 30.68 -10.00
N GLN A 211 -12.09 31.92 -10.50
CA GLN A 211 -12.32 32.20 -11.91
C GLN A 211 -11.18 31.70 -12.79
N THR A 212 -9.94 31.88 -12.35
CA THR A 212 -8.75 31.38 -13.05
C THR A 212 -8.79 29.86 -13.16
N CYS A 213 -9.05 29.17 -12.06
CA CYS A 213 -9.16 27.73 -12.07
C CYS A 213 -10.32 27.26 -12.95
N HIS A 214 -11.51 27.85 -12.81
CA HIS A 214 -12.69 27.47 -13.61
C HIS A 214 -12.43 27.56 -15.11
N ALA A 215 -11.83 28.63 -15.57
CA ALA A 215 -11.53 28.85 -17.00
C ALA A 215 -10.45 27.86 -17.50
N HIS A 216 -9.30 27.81 -16.83
CA HIS A 216 -8.15 27.07 -17.33
C HIS A 216 -8.27 25.54 -17.08
N ALA A 217 -8.79 25.09 -15.95
CA ALA A 217 -8.98 23.65 -15.71
C ALA A 217 -9.96 23.05 -16.71
N THR A 218 -11.01 23.78 -17.10
CA THR A 218 -11.96 23.34 -18.14
C THR A 218 -11.29 23.13 -19.49
N ALA A 219 -10.28 23.95 -19.84
CA ALA A 219 -9.58 23.86 -21.12
C ALA A 219 -8.62 22.64 -21.22
N VAL A 220 -8.17 22.09 -20.08
CA VAL A 220 -7.15 21.01 -20.03
C VAL A 220 -7.65 19.71 -19.40
N SER A 221 -8.86 19.69 -18.83
CA SER A 221 -9.44 18.48 -18.22
C SER A 221 -9.99 17.53 -19.28
N HIS A 222 -9.86 16.24 -19.02
CA HIS A 222 -10.35 15.16 -19.87
C HIS A 222 -11.19 14.16 -19.09
N ASN A 223 -12.04 13.41 -19.78
CA ASN A 223 -12.68 12.21 -19.24
C ASN A 223 -11.73 11.02 -19.42
N PRO A 224 -11.57 10.13 -18.43
CA PRO A 224 -10.70 8.95 -18.54
C PRO A 224 -11.13 7.96 -19.64
N ARG A 225 -12.41 7.90 -19.97
CA ARG A 225 -12.98 6.96 -20.96
C ARG A 225 -12.22 6.97 -22.28
N GLY A 226 -11.87 5.78 -22.78
CA GLY A 226 -11.19 5.60 -24.07
C GLY A 226 -9.67 5.78 -24.01
N HIS A 227 -9.12 6.34 -22.94
CA HIS A 227 -7.67 6.43 -22.73
C HIS A 227 -7.08 5.08 -22.32
N VAL A 228 -5.79 4.89 -22.58
CA VAL A 228 -5.02 3.71 -22.17
C VAL A 228 -4.48 3.90 -20.75
N LEU A 229 -4.85 2.99 -19.86
CA LEU A 229 -4.27 2.86 -18.52
C LEU A 229 -3.17 1.80 -18.55
N GLY A 230 -1.93 2.22 -18.39
CA GLY A 230 -0.77 1.35 -18.26
C GLY A 230 -0.51 1.00 -16.79
N LEU A 231 -0.49 -0.27 -16.46
CA LEU A 231 -0.21 -0.77 -15.10
C LEU A 231 1.19 -1.38 -15.06
N ILE A 232 2.09 -0.79 -14.26
CA ILE A 232 3.39 -1.40 -13.94
C ILE A 232 3.20 -2.24 -12.70
N GLY A 233 3.20 -3.56 -12.86
CA GLY A 233 2.77 -4.53 -11.86
C GLY A 233 1.30 -4.92 -12.02
N PHE A 234 1.05 -6.21 -12.24
CA PHE A 234 -0.29 -6.79 -12.44
C PHE A 234 -0.58 -7.85 -11.37
N GLY A 235 -0.20 -7.53 -10.12
CA GLY A 235 -0.55 -8.27 -8.91
C GLY A 235 -1.97 -7.94 -8.42
N ASN A 236 -2.27 -8.24 -7.16
CA ASN A 236 -3.61 -8.04 -6.58
C ASN A 236 -4.14 -6.60 -6.77
N ILE A 237 -3.31 -5.59 -6.52
CA ILE A 237 -3.69 -4.17 -6.66
C ILE A 237 -3.92 -3.82 -8.14
N GLY A 238 -2.98 -4.17 -9.03
CA GLY A 238 -3.11 -3.88 -10.46
C GLY A 238 -4.35 -4.52 -11.08
N GLN A 239 -4.68 -5.74 -10.69
CA GLN A 239 -5.89 -6.45 -11.15
C GLN A 239 -7.17 -5.78 -10.66
N GLN A 240 -7.22 -5.31 -9.40
CA GLN A 240 -8.36 -4.56 -8.87
C GLN A 240 -8.55 -3.21 -9.58
N ILE A 241 -7.46 -2.49 -9.86
CA ILE A 241 -7.51 -1.25 -10.65
C ILE A 241 -8.03 -1.54 -12.05
N ALA A 242 -7.54 -2.59 -12.71
CA ALA A 242 -7.99 -3.01 -14.03
C ALA A 242 -9.48 -3.37 -14.05
N ALA A 243 -9.95 -4.13 -13.06
CA ALA A 243 -11.36 -4.51 -12.93
C ALA A 243 -12.29 -3.29 -12.79
N LYS A 244 -11.87 -2.29 -12.01
CA LYS A 244 -12.66 -1.07 -11.77
C LYS A 244 -12.67 -0.15 -13.00
N LEU A 245 -11.51 0.16 -13.57
CA LEU A 245 -11.36 1.15 -14.63
C LEU A 245 -11.55 0.59 -16.06
N GLY A 246 -11.29 -0.70 -16.26
CA GLY A 246 -11.58 -1.41 -17.51
C GLY A 246 -13.06 -1.75 -17.68
N HIS A 247 -13.85 -1.74 -16.59
CA HIS A 247 -15.28 -2.00 -16.66
C HIS A 247 -15.98 -1.06 -17.66
N PRO A 248 -16.93 -1.54 -18.48
CA PRO A 248 -17.59 -0.73 -19.50
C PRO A 248 -18.22 0.58 -19.00
N ALA A 249 -18.64 0.64 -17.74
CA ALA A 249 -19.15 1.86 -17.12
C ALA A 249 -18.09 2.96 -17.02
N PHE A 250 -16.82 2.62 -16.78
CA PHE A 250 -15.69 3.56 -16.74
C PHE A 250 -15.00 3.65 -18.10
N GLY A 251 -14.63 2.51 -18.70
CA GLY A 251 -14.26 2.34 -20.09
C GLY A 251 -12.86 2.82 -20.48
N MET A 252 -11.86 2.67 -19.58
CA MET A 252 -10.45 2.78 -19.98
C MET A 252 -9.99 1.48 -20.64
N ARG A 253 -9.00 1.56 -21.53
CA ARG A 253 -8.33 0.41 -22.14
C ARG A 253 -7.17 0.00 -21.24
N ILE A 254 -7.13 -1.25 -20.81
CA ILE A 254 -6.12 -1.73 -19.86
C ILE A 254 -4.92 -2.32 -20.59
N ALA A 255 -3.74 -1.80 -20.28
CA ALA A 255 -2.44 -2.36 -20.67
C ALA A 255 -1.60 -2.63 -19.41
N TYR A 256 -0.72 -3.63 -19.43
CA TYR A 256 0.14 -3.89 -18.29
C TYR A 256 1.52 -4.40 -18.69
N TYR A 257 2.48 -4.16 -17.81
CA TYR A 257 3.81 -4.76 -17.78
C TYR A 257 4.02 -5.40 -16.42
N ASP A 258 4.53 -6.62 -16.42
CA ASP A 258 4.97 -7.32 -15.21
C ASP A 258 6.22 -8.13 -15.56
N VAL A 259 7.00 -8.53 -14.56
CA VAL A 259 8.17 -9.41 -14.75
C VAL A 259 7.78 -10.78 -15.29
N GLU A 260 6.52 -11.18 -15.05
CA GLU A 260 5.93 -12.42 -15.55
C GLU A 260 4.56 -12.13 -16.18
N ARG A 261 4.36 -12.58 -17.43
CA ARG A 261 3.07 -12.47 -18.08
C ARG A 261 2.02 -13.29 -17.34
N LYS A 262 0.84 -12.73 -17.14
CA LYS A 262 -0.27 -13.41 -16.46
C LYS A 262 -0.98 -14.40 -17.39
N PRO A 263 -1.72 -15.38 -16.83
CA PRO A 263 -2.50 -16.33 -17.63
C PRO A 263 -3.49 -15.64 -18.57
N THR A 264 -3.68 -16.21 -19.74
CA THR A 264 -4.58 -15.66 -20.80
C THR A 264 -6.02 -15.51 -20.31
N GLU A 265 -6.49 -16.40 -19.44
CA GLU A 265 -7.83 -16.37 -18.85
C GLU A 265 -8.02 -15.08 -18.01
N LEU A 266 -6.98 -14.68 -17.25
CA LEU A 266 -7.00 -13.46 -16.46
C LEU A 266 -6.93 -12.22 -17.37
N GLU A 267 -6.06 -12.22 -18.38
CA GLU A 267 -6.00 -11.15 -19.38
C GLU A 267 -7.35 -10.94 -20.07
N THR A 268 -8.00 -12.04 -20.45
CA THR A 268 -9.32 -12.01 -21.10
C THR A 268 -10.40 -11.47 -20.16
N SER A 269 -10.43 -11.95 -18.93
CA SER A 269 -11.45 -11.55 -17.93
C SER A 269 -11.37 -10.05 -17.57
N LEU A 270 -10.17 -9.47 -17.61
CA LEU A 270 -9.92 -8.05 -17.31
C LEU A 270 -9.76 -7.21 -18.58
N SER A 271 -9.90 -7.81 -19.76
CA SER A 271 -9.64 -7.15 -21.07
C SER A 271 -8.29 -6.42 -21.08
N ALA A 272 -7.26 -7.05 -20.49
CA ALA A 272 -5.93 -6.47 -20.31
C ALA A 272 -4.96 -6.93 -21.39
N THR A 273 -4.14 -6.02 -21.90
CA THR A 273 -3.11 -6.30 -22.92
C THR A 273 -1.74 -6.29 -22.28
N PHE A 274 -0.99 -7.39 -22.43
CA PHE A 274 0.40 -7.48 -21.95
C PHE A 274 1.37 -6.74 -22.86
N HIS A 275 2.28 -5.98 -22.26
CA HIS A 275 3.42 -5.37 -22.93
C HIS A 275 4.72 -6.07 -22.50
N PRO A 276 5.54 -6.57 -23.45
CA PRO A 276 6.72 -7.38 -23.12
C PRO A 276 7.88 -6.55 -22.53
N THR A 277 7.84 -5.22 -22.66
CA THR A 277 8.84 -4.30 -22.10
C THR A 277 8.17 -3.11 -21.44
N LEU A 278 8.83 -2.57 -20.41
CA LEU A 278 8.40 -1.34 -19.76
C LEU A 278 8.25 -0.20 -20.78
N THR A 279 9.25 0.00 -21.64
CA THR A 279 9.23 1.05 -22.67
C THR A 279 8.02 0.95 -23.59
N SER A 280 7.62 -0.26 -24.02
CA SER A 280 6.43 -0.43 -24.87
C SER A 280 5.13 -0.10 -24.15
N LEU A 281 5.03 -0.37 -22.84
CA LEU A 281 3.89 0.05 -22.02
C LEU A 281 3.82 1.58 -21.92
N LEU A 282 4.95 2.21 -21.55
CA LEU A 282 5.03 3.67 -21.36
C LEU A 282 4.65 4.42 -22.63
N ALA A 283 5.15 3.98 -23.78
CA ALA A 283 4.85 4.57 -25.09
C ALA A 283 3.39 4.40 -25.54
N ALA A 284 2.67 3.41 -25.00
CA ALA A 284 1.28 3.13 -25.36
C ALA A 284 0.25 3.77 -24.41
N SER A 285 0.68 4.33 -23.27
CA SER A 285 -0.21 4.68 -22.15
C SER A 285 -0.45 6.18 -22.04
N ASP A 286 -1.72 6.56 -21.84
CA ASP A 286 -2.11 7.95 -21.53
C ASP A 286 -2.01 8.25 -20.03
N CYS A 287 -2.13 7.21 -19.20
CA CYS A 287 -1.95 7.28 -17.76
C CYS A 287 -1.22 6.02 -17.29
N VAL A 288 -0.17 6.17 -16.51
CA VAL A 288 0.62 5.05 -15.98
C VAL A 288 0.47 4.98 -14.47
N VAL A 289 0.16 3.80 -13.94
CA VAL A 289 0.11 3.53 -12.50
C VAL A 289 1.22 2.57 -12.11
N LEU A 290 1.97 2.95 -11.11
CA LEU A 290 3.00 2.10 -10.50
C LEU A 290 2.39 1.35 -9.31
N ALA A 291 2.31 0.01 -9.41
CA ALA A 291 1.68 -0.89 -8.45
C ALA A 291 2.51 -2.19 -8.27
N THR A 292 3.83 -2.06 -8.22
CA THR A 292 4.80 -3.16 -8.06
C THR A 292 5.52 -3.06 -6.71
N PRO A 293 6.06 -4.16 -6.16
CA PRO A 293 6.95 -4.08 -4.99
C PRO A 293 8.18 -3.22 -5.26
N ALA A 294 8.89 -2.82 -4.20
CA ALA A 294 10.18 -2.14 -4.30
C ALA A 294 11.19 -2.96 -5.12
N SER A 295 12.10 -2.28 -5.82
CA SER A 295 13.19 -2.93 -6.55
C SER A 295 14.09 -3.72 -5.59
N PRO A 296 14.42 -4.97 -5.88
CA PRO A 296 15.32 -5.76 -5.04
C PRO A 296 16.73 -5.15 -4.91
N ASP A 297 17.18 -4.42 -5.92
CA ASP A 297 18.48 -3.73 -5.94
C ASP A 297 18.42 -2.29 -5.41
N GLY A 298 17.27 -1.84 -4.93
CA GLY A 298 17.03 -0.51 -4.38
C GLY A 298 17.07 0.63 -5.40
N LYS A 299 17.13 0.32 -6.71
CA LYS A 299 17.19 1.37 -7.74
C LYS A 299 15.81 1.82 -8.18
N PRO A 300 15.63 3.10 -8.54
CA PRO A 300 14.38 3.58 -9.09
C PRO A 300 14.11 2.96 -10.48
N LEU A 301 12.84 2.64 -10.71
CA LEU A 301 12.33 2.13 -11.98
C LEU A 301 11.93 3.29 -12.90
N ILE A 302 11.38 4.36 -12.33
CA ILE A 302 10.99 5.59 -13.03
C ILE A 302 12.11 6.59 -12.87
N THR A 303 12.88 6.77 -13.94
CA THR A 303 14.08 7.61 -14.05
C THR A 303 13.95 8.56 -15.23
N ALA A 304 14.86 9.50 -15.41
CA ALA A 304 14.90 10.36 -16.58
C ALA A 304 14.83 9.58 -17.91
N SER A 305 15.51 8.44 -18.00
CA SER A 305 15.52 7.59 -19.19
C SER A 305 14.18 6.90 -19.46
N THR A 306 13.52 6.40 -18.44
CA THR A 306 12.18 5.79 -18.60
C THR A 306 11.10 6.85 -18.79
N LEU A 307 11.21 8.03 -18.17
CA LEU A 307 10.31 9.16 -18.40
C LEU A 307 10.36 9.65 -19.85
N ALA A 308 11.50 9.59 -20.52
CA ALA A 308 11.62 9.92 -21.94
C ALA A 308 10.82 8.98 -22.87
N ALA A 309 10.40 7.80 -22.39
CA ALA A 309 9.58 6.86 -23.14
C ALA A 309 8.07 7.09 -22.98
N PHE A 310 7.63 7.98 -22.09
CA PHE A 310 6.21 8.31 -21.96
C PHE A 310 5.70 9.08 -23.17
N GLN A 311 4.42 8.91 -23.46
CA GLN A 311 3.76 9.83 -24.41
C GLN A 311 3.75 11.24 -23.82
N ARG A 312 3.98 12.24 -24.67
CA ARG A 312 3.92 13.63 -24.25
C ARG A 312 2.51 13.98 -23.72
N GLY A 313 2.45 14.56 -22.54
CA GLY A 313 1.20 14.87 -21.87
C GLY A 313 0.56 13.69 -21.12
N ALA A 314 1.24 12.56 -21.00
CA ALA A 314 0.79 11.43 -20.19
C ALA A 314 0.66 11.82 -18.70
N ARG A 315 0.03 10.95 -17.93
CA ARG A 315 -0.19 11.10 -16.48
C ARG A 315 0.53 9.99 -15.75
N PHE A 316 0.95 10.26 -14.52
CA PHE A 316 1.65 9.29 -13.70
C PHE A 316 1.03 9.20 -12.30
N VAL A 317 0.83 7.97 -11.81
CA VAL A 317 0.29 7.70 -10.46
C VAL A 317 1.18 6.68 -9.75
N ASN A 318 1.58 6.99 -8.52
CA ASN A 318 2.37 6.06 -7.69
C ASN A 318 1.62 5.69 -6.41
N VAL A 319 1.20 4.43 -6.31
CA VAL A 319 0.62 3.80 -5.11
C VAL A 319 1.47 2.60 -4.64
N ALA A 320 2.71 2.54 -5.08
CA ALA A 320 3.66 1.44 -4.80
C ALA A 320 4.66 1.81 -3.70
N ARG A 321 5.81 2.36 -4.10
CA ARG A 321 6.88 2.87 -3.23
C ARG A 321 7.51 4.12 -3.83
N GLY A 322 7.85 5.09 -2.98
CA GLY A 322 8.56 6.30 -3.41
C GLY A 322 9.96 6.00 -3.95
N SER A 323 10.67 5.04 -3.36
CA SER A 323 12.01 4.62 -3.81
C SER A 323 12.08 4.10 -5.25
N LEU A 324 10.94 3.79 -5.87
CA LEU A 324 10.86 3.38 -7.28
C LEU A 324 10.92 4.57 -8.26
N VAL A 325 10.88 5.79 -7.78
CA VAL A 325 10.78 7.02 -8.59
C VAL A 325 11.93 7.96 -8.28
N ASP A 326 12.64 8.40 -9.30
CA ASP A 326 13.49 9.58 -9.23
C ASP A 326 12.58 10.82 -9.27
N GLU A 327 12.30 11.38 -8.09
CA GLU A 327 11.35 12.50 -7.94
C GLU A 327 11.86 13.81 -8.57
N GLU A 328 13.17 14.02 -8.69
CA GLU A 328 13.73 15.16 -9.41
C GLU A 328 13.49 15.01 -10.92
N ALA A 329 13.75 13.83 -11.47
CA ALA A 329 13.46 13.55 -12.86
C ALA A 329 11.95 13.63 -13.16
N LEU A 330 11.10 13.22 -12.21
CA LEU A 330 9.64 13.36 -12.31
C LEU A 330 9.23 14.84 -12.35
N ALA A 331 9.82 15.68 -11.49
CA ALA A 331 9.58 17.12 -11.51
C ALA A 331 10.02 17.76 -12.81
N ASP A 332 11.17 17.36 -13.37
CA ASP A 332 11.63 17.82 -14.70
C ASP A 332 10.66 17.41 -15.83
N ALA A 333 10.12 16.19 -15.77
CA ALA A 333 9.15 15.69 -16.75
C ALA A 333 7.80 16.45 -16.69
N LEU A 334 7.41 16.89 -15.49
CA LEU A 334 6.27 17.76 -15.28
C LEU A 334 6.55 19.19 -15.83
N ASP A 335 7.73 19.75 -15.60
CA ASP A 335 8.09 21.10 -16.04
C ASP A 335 8.22 21.23 -17.56
N ASN A 336 8.79 20.21 -18.20
CA ASN A 336 8.93 20.20 -19.67
C ASN A 336 7.68 19.71 -20.42
N GLY A 337 6.63 19.28 -19.69
CA GLY A 337 5.35 18.81 -20.25
C GLY A 337 5.41 17.40 -20.86
N THR A 338 6.43 16.62 -20.59
CA THR A 338 6.42 15.16 -20.86
C THR A 338 5.25 14.53 -20.09
N LEU A 339 5.08 14.91 -18.82
CA LEU A 339 3.90 14.59 -18.04
C LEU A 339 3.01 15.82 -17.87
N SER A 340 1.70 15.63 -18.05
CA SER A 340 0.70 16.67 -17.79
C SER A 340 0.30 16.76 -16.33
N ALA A 341 0.30 15.63 -15.61
CA ALA A 341 -0.03 15.55 -14.18
C ALA A 341 0.58 14.32 -13.53
N ALA A 342 0.77 14.40 -12.21
CA ALA A 342 1.16 13.27 -11.38
C ALA A 342 0.36 13.22 -10.07
N ALA A 343 0.20 12.00 -9.51
CA ALA A 343 -0.38 11.79 -8.20
C ALA A 343 0.44 10.75 -7.44
N LEU A 344 0.91 11.11 -6.24
CA LEU A 344 1.80 10.29 -5.44
C LEU A 344 1.21 10.09 -4.05
N ASP A 345 0.99 8.83 -3.65
CA ASP A 345 0.66 8.48 -2.26
C ASP A 345 1.90 8.16 -1.44
N VAL A 346 3.00 7.82 -2.11
CA VAL A 346 4.27 7.39 -1.53
C VAL A 346 5.42 8.26 -2.02
N HIS A 347 6.43 8.51 -1.16
CA HIS A 347 7.52 9.45 -1.42
C HIS A 347 8.88 8.80 -1.17
N ALA A 348 9.92 9.29 -1.86
CA ALA A 348 11.25 8.70 -1.81
C ALA A 348 11.90 8.77 -0.41
N ASP A 349 11.58 9.80 0.38
CA ASP A 349 12.19 10.08 1.69
C ASP A 349 11.14 10.33 2.78
N GLU A 350 10.12 9.47 2.87
CA GLU A 350 9.06 9.58 3.87
C GLU A 350 9.61 9.71 5.30
N PRO A 351 9.06 10.61 6.13
CA PRO A 351 7.85 11.43 5.92
C PRO A 351 8.09 12.76 5.18
N ARG A 352 9.28 13.01 4.65
CA ARG A 352 9.57 14.21 3.86
C ARG A 352 9.10 14.01 2.43
N VAL A 353 8.58 15.08 1.84
CA VAL A 353 8.11 15.12 0.45
C VAL A 353 9.00 16.08 -0.34
N ASN A 354 9.28 15.74 -1.59
CA ASN A 354 10.09 16.55 -2.48
C ASN A 354 9.57 18.00 -2.59
N ALA A 355 10.43 18.97 -2.35
CA ALA A 355 10.04 20.38 -2.26
C ALA A 355 9.48 20.94 -3.57
N ARG A 356 10.03 20.52 -4.74
CA ARG A 356 9.55 20.96 -6.07
C ARG A 356 8.14 20.43 -6.32
N LEU A 357 7.88 19.17 -5.99
CA LEU A 357 6.54 18.57 -6.14
C LEU A 357 5.53 19.25 -5.20
N VAL A 358 5.92 19.61 -3.98
CA VAL A 358 5.08 20.38 -3.05
C VAL A 358 4.75 21.77 -3.61
N GLU A 359 5.73 22.46 -4.19
CA GLU A 359 5.52 23.75 -4.85
C GLU A 359 4.53 23.62 -6.01
N MET A 360 4.70 22.64 -6.89
CA MET A 360 3.78 22.35 -7.99
C MET A 360 2.36 22.02 -7.51
N ALA A 361 2.23 21.28 -6.40
CA ALA A 361 0.93 20.94 -5.82
C ALA A 361 0.19 22.16 -5.25
N ARG A 362 0.92 23.15 -4.76
CA ARG A 362 0.39 24.40 -4.17
C ARG A 362 0.14 25.52 -5.17
N ALA A 363 0.66 25.41 -6.39
CA ALA A 363 0.52 26.45 -7.39
C ALA A 363 -0.96 26.70 -7.73
N LEU A 364 -1.38 27.97 -7.71
CA LEU A 364 -2.78 28.39 -7.98
C LEU A 364 -2.92 29.26 -9.22
N LEU A 365 -1.85 29.91 -9.67
CA LEU A 365 -1.86 30.77 -10.88
C LEU A 365 -1.17 30.08 -12.05
N VAL A 366 -1.69 30.35 -13.23
CA VAL A 366 -1.02 29.98 -14.50
C VAL A 366 0.15 30.93 -14.69
N PRO A 367 1.40 30.44 -14.89
CA PRO A 367 2.53 31.32 -15.17
C PRO A 367 2.27 32.22 -16.39
N SER A 368 2.51 33.50 -16.24
CA SER A 368 2.26 34.52 -17.28
C SER A 368 3.13 34.38 -18.54
N SER A 369 4.22 33.59 -18.45
CA SER A 369 5.18 33.37 -19.55
C SER A 369 4.81 32.23 -20.51
N THR A 370 3.74 31.49 -20.22
CA THR A 370 3.33 30.37 -21.08
C THR A 370 2.26 30.81 -22.05
N ASN A 371 2.57 30.78 -23.33
CA ASN A 371 1.54 30.85 -24.40
C ASN A 371 0.48 29.78 -24.06
N ALA A 372 -0.77 30.18 -24.04
CA ALA A 372 -1.90 29.31 -23.69
C ALA A 372 -1.80 27.99 -24.49
N GLY A 373 -1.47 26.89 -23.77
CA GLY A 373 -1.47 25.54 -24.33
C GLY A 373 -0.18 24.73 -24.23
N SER A 374 0.97 25.26 -23.80
CA SER A 374 2.24 24.52 -23.85
C SER A 374 3.08 24.54 -22.58
N GLY A 375 2.65 25.19 -21.53
CA GLY A 375 3.37 25.25 -20.26
C GLY A 375 2.66 24.51 -19.11
N PRO A 376 3.42 24.17 -18.08
CA PRO A 376 2.87 23.49 -16.92
C PRO A 376 1.89 24.38 -16.14
N GLY A 377 0.62 23.97 -16.09
CA GLY A 377 -0.42 24.65 -15.32
C GLY A 377 -0.39 24.29 -13.82
N PRO A 378 -1.09 25.07 -12.98
CA PRO A 378 -1.22 24.80 -11.56
C PRO A 378 -2.02 23.52 -11.26
N GLY A 379 -1.83 22.96 -10.04
CA GLY A 379 -2.64 21.85 -9.53
C GLY A 379 -2.54 20.53 -10.26
N ARG A 380 -1.46 20.31 -10.96
CA ARG A 380 -1.17 19.07 -11.71
C ARG A 380 -0.49 18.00 -10.86
N VAL A 381 -0.16 18.30 -9.61
CA VAL A 381 0.42 17.34 -8.68
C VAL A 381 -0.52 17.14 -7.49
N MET A 382 -0.89 15.89 -7.24
CA MET A 382 -1.59 15.45 -6.04
C MET A 382 -0.60 14.68 -5.15
N LEU A 383 -0.52 15.07 -3.89
CA LEU A 383 0.34 14.41 -2.90
C LEU A 383 -0.52 13.98 -1.72
N THR A 384 -0.32 12.74 -1.28
CA THR A 384 -0.99 12.17 -0.09
C THR A 384 0.05 11.50 0.81
N CYS A 385 -0.34 11.09 2.00
CA CYS A 385 0.59 10.72 3.07
C CYS A 385 0.64 9.19 3.30
N HIS A 386 0.85 8.42 2.24
CA HIS A 386 0.96 6.96 2.26
C HIS A 386 -0.25 6.30 2.94
N ASN A 387 -1.46 6.70 2.51
CA ASN A 387 -2.70 6.28 3.11
C ASN A 387 -3.66 5.53 2.16
N ALA A 388 -3.19 5.14 0.97
CA ALA A 388 -4.03 4.44 0.00
C ALA A 388 -4.63 3.13 0.55
N GLY A 389 -3.90 2.43 1.42
CA GLY A 389 -4.38 1.23 2.11
C GLY A 389 -5.08 1.48 3.45
N GLY A 390 -5.26 2.74 3.86
CA GLY A 390 -5.70 3.11 5.20
C GLY A 390 -7.23 3.05 5.39
N THR A 391 -7.83 1.87 5.36
CA THR A 391 -9.27 1.67 5.66
C THR A 391 -9.48 0.72 6.83
N VAL A 392 -10.67 0.78 7.43
CA VAL A 392 -11.09 -0.14 8.50
C VAL A 392 -11.08 -1.57 8.00
N GLU A 393 -11.59 -1.80 6.79
CA GLU A 393 -11.64 -3.13 6.14
C GLU A 393 -10.25 -3.70 5.92
N THR A 394 -9.30 -2.88 5.53
CA THR A 394 -7.90 -3.29 5.40
C THR A 394 -7.32 -3.75 6.75
N HIS A 395 -7.57 -3.00 7.82
CA HIS A 395 -7.10 -3.38 9.15
C HIS A 395 -7.77 -4.66 9.67
N ILE A 396 -9.07 -4.83 9.42
CA ILE A 396 -9.77 -6.11 9.69
C ILE A 396 -9.06 -7.24 8.95
N GLY A 397 -8.80 -7.07 7.68
CA GLY A 397 -8.12 -8.06 6.84
C GLY A 397 -6.68 -8.36 7.27
N PHE A 398 -5.94 -7.34 7.73
CA PHE A 398 -4.56 -7.51 8.22
C PHE A 398 -4.50 -8.41 9.46
N GLU A 399 -5.36 -8.16 10.44
CA GLU A 399 -5.45 -9.00 11.64
C GLU A 399 -5.83 -10.45 11.28
N GLU A 400 -6.91 -10.61 10.51
CA GLU A 400 -7.44 -11.92 10.14
C GLU A 400 -6.43 -12.73 9.33
N LEU A 401 -5.88 -12.16 8.27
CA LEU A 401 -4.98 -12.87 7.35
C LEU A 401 -3.65 -13.24 8.02
N SER A 402 -3.11 -12.35 8.87
CA SER A 402 -1.88 -12.65 9.62
C SER A 402 -2.10 -13.82 10.60
N MET A 403 -3.22 -13.83 11.34
CA MET A 403 -3.55 -14.95 12.24
C MET A 403 -3.78 -16.25 11.46
N ARG A 404 -4.50 -16.21 10.33
CA ARG A 404 -4.77 -17.39 9.51
C ARG A 404 -3.51 -17.98 8.89
N ASN A 405 -2.56 -17.16 8.46
CA ASN A 405 -1.26 -17.66 7.99
C ASN A 405 -0.53 -18.44 9.08
N ILE A 406 -0.45 -17.91 10.30
CA ILE A 406 0.22 -18.60 11.43
C ILE A 406 -0.53 -19.86 11.82
N LEU A 407 -1.87 -19.80 11.91
CA LEU A 407 -2.69 -20.98 12.17
C LEU A 407 -2.47 -22.08 11.14
N ALA A 408 -2.39 -21.72 9.86
CA ALA A 408 -2.16 -22.69 8.78
C ALA A 408 -0.80 -23.35 8.90
N VAL A 409 0.28 -22.56 8.98
CA VAL A 409 1.65 -23.09 9.02
C VAL A 409 1.90 -23.92 10.29
N LEU A 410 1.61 -23.40 11.47
CA LEU A 410 1.89 -24.12 12.73
C LEU A 410 0.97 -25.33 12.98
N LYS A 411 -0.10 -25.50 12.18
CA LYS A 411 -0.91 -26.73 12.15
C LYS A 411 -0.50 -27.69 11.04
N GLY A 412 0.62 -27.46 10.35
CA GLY A 412 1.17 -28.31 9.28
C GLY A 412 0.50 -28.14 7.92
N GLY A 413 -0.22 -27.02 7.71
CA GLY A 413 -0.80 -26.64 6.40
C GLY A 413 0.07 -25.64 5.65
N GLU A 414 -0.42 -25.24 4.46
CA GLU A 414 0.26 -24.27 3.62
C GLU A 414 -0.06 -22.82 4.05
N ALA A 415 0.94 -21.93 3.94
CA ALA A 415 0.75 -20.51 4.14
C ALA A 415 -0.20 -19.94 3.05
N LEU A 416 -1.07 -18.99 3.43
CA LEU A 416 -2.05 -18.41 2.51
C LEU A 416 -1.44 -17.34 1.59
N THR A 417 -0.49 -16.55 2.11
CA THR A 417 0.10 -15.42 1.38
C THR A 417 1.64 -15.36 1.54
N PRO A 418 2.35 -16.46 1.26
CA PRO A 418 3.80 -16.47 1.35
C PRO A 418 4.42 -15.66 0.21
N VAL A 419 5.53 -14.93 0.49
CA VAL A 419 6.25 -14.15 -0.52
C VAL A 419 7.68 -14.60 -0.75
N ASN A 420 8.19 -15.55 0.03
CA ASN A 420 9.60 -15.94 0.01
C ASN A 420 9.86 -17.45 -0.15
N LEU A 421 8.87 -18.21 -0.64
CA LEU A 421 9.00 -19.68 -0.81
C LEU A 421 10.19 -20.07 -1.69
N GLY A 422 10.55 -19.25 -2.68
CA GLY A 422 11.68 -19.51 -3.57
C GLY A 422 13.05 -19.49 -2.90
N TYR A 423 13.14 -18.95 -1.67
CA TYR A 423 14.36 -18.88 -0.87
C TYR A 423 14.42 -19.94 0.24
N LEU A 424 13.33 -20.67 0.47
CA LEU A 424 13.35 -21.75 1.44
C LEU A 424 14.37 -22.82 1.00
N LYS A 425 15.24 -23.25 1.91
CA LYS A 425 16.13 -24.38 1.65
C LYS A 425 15.27 -25.59 1.30
N LYS A 426 15.42 -26.10 0.08
CA LYS A 426 14.83 -27.40 -0.26
C LYS A 426 15.46 -28.40 0.71
N GLY A 427 14.63 -29.06 1.52
CA GLY A 427 15.13 -30.10 2.43
C GLY A 427 15.97 -31.09 1.61
N GLU A 428 17.19 -31.34 2.09
CA GLU A 428 18.04 -32.41 1.58
C GLU A 428 17.40 -33.76 1.84
#